data_5adef69d0911e83366ed793e9f23b8cc
#
_entry.id   5adef69d0911e83366ed793e9f23b8cc
#
_cell.length_a   1.000
_cell.length_b   1.000
_cell.length_c   1.000
_cell.angle_alpha   90.00
_cell.angle_beta   90.00
_cell.angle_gamma   90.00
#
_symmetry.space_group_name_H-M   'P 1'
#
loop_
_entity.id
_entity.type
_entity.pdbx_description
1 polymer ?
#
loop_
_entity_poly.entity_id
_entity_poly.type
_entity_poly.pdbx_seq_one_letter_code
_entity_poly.pdbx_strand_id
1 'polypeptide(L)'
;MLYSIFNILIQKFTKQESDRLYKDLTEKILWQQDQIRFFGKMIDLPRLTAWYGENNKPYTYSGIPMNPHPWTDDLLFIKNRIEKEANVNFSSVLLNLYRKGKDSVNWHCDDEKELGQNPTIGSVSFGETRPFQLRHLTRKDLDKVDIPLTTGSFLLMQGTTQHFWEHQIPKTSKEIKPRINLTFRVI
;
A
#
# COMPACT_ATOMS: atom_id res chain seq x y z
N MET A 1 5.25 -18.10 -16.96
CA MET A 1 5.57 -18.33 -15.54
C MET A 1 5.59 -17.02 -14.71
N LEU A 2 4.92 -15.96 -15.16
CA LEU A 2 4.73 -14.69 -14.42
C LEU A 2 3.49 -14.70 -13.50
N TYR A 3 2.59 -15.66 -13.70
CA TYR A 3 1.29 -15.72 -13.01
C TYR A 3 1.31 -16.28 -11.58
N SER A 4 2.45 -16.72 -11.07
CA SER A 4 2.56 -17.27 -9.70
C SER A 4 2.99 -16.22 -8.64
N ILE A 5 3.31 -15.00 -9.05
CA ILE A 5 3.90 -13.96 -8.18
C ILE A 5 2.83 -13.00 -7.66
N PHE A 6 1.79 -12.74 -8.49
CA PHE A 6 0.65 -11.90 -8.13
C PHE A 6 -0.59 -12.76 -8.19
N ASN A 7 -1.17 -13.04 -7.03
CA ASN A 7 -2.27 -13.99 -7.03
C ASN A 7 -3.58 -13.40 -7.53
N ILE A 8 -3.82 -12.09 -7.34
CA ILE A 8 -5.10 -11.50 -7.72
C ILE A 8 -4.94 -9.99 -7.91
N LEU A 9 -5.41 -9.49 -9.05
CA LEU A 9 -5.83 -8.10 -9.22
C LEU A 9 -7.28 -8.12 -9.64
N ILE A 10 -8.17 -7.63 -8.79
CA ILE A 10 -9.60 -7.58 -9.07
C ILE A 10 -10.20 -6.22 -8.74
N GLN A 11 -11.27 -5.86 -9.45
CA GLN A 11 -12.15 -4.77 -9.06
C GLN A 11 -13.02 -5.26 -7.91
N LYS A 12 -12.70 -4.85 -6.67
CA LYS A 12 -13.35 -5.37 -5.46
C LYS A 12 -14.49 -4.49 -4.94
N PHE A 13 -14.43 -3.19 -5.28
CA PHE A 13 -15.43 -2.22 -4.83
C PHE A 13 -16.11 -1.59 -6.04
N THR A 14 -17.43 -1.41 -5.99
CA THR A 14 -18.19 -0.71 -7.01
C THR A 14 -17.75 0.77 -7.09
N LYS A 15 -18.12 1.45 -8.18
CA LYS A 15 -17.83 2.87 -8.31
C LYS A 15 -18.42 3.69 -7.15
N GLN A 16 -19.69 3.42 -6.81
CA GLN A 16 -20.37 4.13 -5.72
C GLN A 16 -19.70 3.91 -4.36
N GLU A 17 -19.34 2.66 -4.04
CA GLU A 17 -18.59 2.35 -2.82
C GLU A 17 -17.22 3.03 -2.80
N SER A 18 -16.51 3.02 -3.93
CA SER A 18 -15.19 3.62 -4.06
C SER A 18 -15.24 5.14 -3.88
N ASP A 19 -16.21 5.81 -4.47
CA ASP A 19 -16.40 7.26 -4.34
C ASP A 19 -16.71 7.64 -2.87
N ARG A 20 -17.60 6.88 -2.21
CA ARG A 20 -17.91 7.06 -0.79
C ARG A 20 -16.67 6.85 0.08
N LEU A 21 -16.02 5.70 -0.06
CA LEU A 21 -14.83 5.35 0.73
C LEU A 21 -13.70 6.35 0.51
N TYR A 22 -13.46 6.78 -0.72
CA TYR A 22 -12.45 7.79 -1.02
C TYR A 22 -12.72 9.10 -0.27
N LYS A 23 -13.98 9.58 -0.27
CA LYS A 23 -14.40 10.78 0.46
C LYS A 23 -14.20 10.60 1.97
N ASP A 24 -14.75 9.53 2.53
CA ASP A 24 -14.70 9.26 3.97
C ASP A 24 -13.25 9.12 4.46
N LEU A 25 -12.40 8.38 3.75
CA LEU A 25 -10.99 8.24 4.10
C LEU A 25 -10.23 9.56 3.97
N THR A 26 -10.54 10.39 2.97
CA THR A 26 -9.90 11.71 2.81
C THR A 26 -10.20 12.61 4.00
N GLU A 27 -11.45 12.60 4.51
CA GLU A 27 -11.94 13.51 5.54
C GLU A 27 -11.67 13.02 6.97
N LYS A 28 -11.70 11.69 7.21
CA LYS A 28 -11.72 11.11 8.56
C LYS A 28 -10.40 10.51 9.01
N ILE A 29 -9.49 10.17 8.10
CA ILE A 29 -8.18 9.60 8.43
C ILE A 29 -7.27 10.67 9.02
N LEU A 30 -6.54 10.29 10.07
CA LEU A 30 -5.57 11.15 10.74
C LEU A 30 -4.26 11.18 9.95
N TRP A 31 -4.28 11.88 8.82
CA TRP A 31 -3.13 12.01 7.93
C TRP A 31 -1.99 12.78 8.59
N GLN A 32 -0.76 12.27 8.46
CA GLN A 32 0.43 12.94 8.97
C GLN A 32 1.53 13.00 7.91
N GLN A 33 2.42 13.99 8.04
CA GLN A 33 3.61 14.13 7.22
C GLN A 33 4.78 13.49 7.95
N ASP A 34 5.14 12.27 7.56
CA ASP A 34 6.30 11.59 8.12
C ASP A 34 7.60 12.05 7.46
N GLN A 35 8.69 11.90 8.21
CA GLN A 35 10.04 12.23 7.78
C GLN A 35 10.96 11.03 7.91
N ILE A 36 11.89 10.90 6.98
CA ILE A 36 12.99 9.94 7.05
C ILE A 36 14.32 10.65 7.12
N ARG A 37 15.30 10.01 7.79
CA ARG A 37 16.68 10.48 7.75
C ARG A 37 17.37 9.94 6.51
N PHE A 38 17.81 10.85 5.62
CA PHE A 38 18.53 10.51 4.40
C PHE A 38 19.82 11.32 4.33
N PHE A 39 20.96 10.63 4.30
CA PHE A 39 22.30 11.26 4.37
C PHE A 39 22.41 12.31 5.49
N GLY A 40 21.94 11.99 6.70
CA GLY A 40 21.98 12.84 7.88
C GLY A 40 20.96 13.98 7.94
N LYS A 41 20.17 14.19 6.87
CA LYS A 41 19.12 15.22 6.81
C LYS A 41 17.74 14.58 7.01
N MET A 42 16.86 15.29 7.71
CA MET A 42 15.42 14.92 7.76
C MET A 42 14.74 15.39 6.49
N ILE A 43 14.06 14.48 5.81
CA ILE A 43 13.37 14.74 4.54
C ILE A 43 11.92 14.25 4.67
N ASP A 44 10.97 15.10 4.30
CA ASP A 44 9.57 14.73 4.25
C ASP A 44 9.34 13.59 3.27
N LEU A 45 8.57 12.59 3.66
CA LEU A 45 8.08 11.59 2.73
C LEU A 45 7.22 12.28 1.65
N PRO A 46 7.40 11.94 0.38
CA PRO A 46 6.60 12.52 -0.70
C PRO A 46 5.20 11.89 -0.76
N ARG A 47 4.47 11.96 0.33
CA ARG A 47 3.08 11.53 0.55
C ARG A 47 2.71 11.77 2.01
N LEU A 48 1.42 11.77 2.33
CA LEU A 48 0.98 11.65 3.71
C LEU A 48 0.73 10.19 4.04
N THR A 49 0.86 9.84 5.33
CA THR A 49 0.66 8.49 5.82
C THR A 49 -0.28 8.47 7.03
N ALA A 50 -0.81 7.30 7.32
CA ALA A 50 -1.50 7.02 8.57
C ALA A 50 -1.43 5.51 8.85
N TRP A 51 -1.30 5.11 10.12
CA TRP A 51 -1.19 3.74 10.54
C TRP A 51 -2.34 3.34 11.46
N TYR A 52 -3.06 2.28 11.09
CA TYR A 52 -4.19 1.73 11.85
C TYR A 52 -4.01 0.24 12.08
N GLY A 53 -4.51 -0.27 13.22
CA GLY A 53 -4.38 -1.69 13.52
C GLY A 53 -4.80 -2.04 14.94
N GLU A 54 -4.43 -3.24 15.36
CA GLU A 54 -4.64 -3.71 16.73
C GLU A 54 -3.71 -2.95 17.69
N ASN A 55 -4.27 -2.37 18.75
CA ASN A 55 -3.63 -1.39 19.65
C ASN A 55 -2.37 -1.86 20.38
N ASN A 56 -1.97 -3.13 20.28
CA ASN A 56 -0.89 -3.70 21.09
C ASN A 56 0.35 -4.11 20.30
N LYS A 57 0.43 -3.74 19.03
CA LYS A 57 1.57 -4.14 18.18
C LYS A 57 2.22 -2.91 17.53
N PRO A 58 3.16 -2.25 18.24
CA PRO A 58 3.96 -1.19 17.62
C PRO A 58 4.75 -1.79 16.44
N TYR A 59 4.87 -1.01 15.38
CA TYR A 59 5.55 -1.42 14.16
C TYR A 59 6.55 -0.35 13.74
N THR A 60 7.67 -0.78 13.17
CA THR A 60 8.67 0.14 12.64
C THR A 60 8.66 0.07 11.11
N TYR A 61 8.15 1.11 10.46
CA TYR A 61 8.16 1.24 9.01
C TYR A 61 9.28 2.17 8.55
N SER A 62 10.20 1.67 7.74
CA SER A 62 11.35 2.46 7.24
C SER A 62 12.12 3.19 8.35
N GLY A 63 12.24 2.58 9.54
CA GLY A 63 12.89 3.16 10.71
C GLY A 63 12.05 4.17 11.50
N ILE A 64 10.77 4.35 11.15
CA ILE A 64 9.82 5.21 11.87
C ILE A 64 8.97 4.34 12.80
N PRO A 65 9.06 4.52 14.14
CA PRO A 65 8.17 3.84 15.06
C PRO A 65 6.76 4.40 14.91
N MET A 66 5.80 3.52 14.64
CA MET A 66 4.40 3.87 14.44
C MET A 66 3.55 3.16 15.51
N ASN A 67 2.74 3.93 16.22
CA ASN A 67 1.68 3.41 17.08
C ASN A 67 0.39 3.40 16.28
N PRO A 68 -0.30 2.25 16.15
CA PRO A 68 -1.51 2.19 15.35
C PRO A 68 -2.65 2.99 15.99
N HIS A 69 -3.39 3.73 15.19
CA HIS A 69 -4.71 4.19 15.56
C HIS A 69 -5.70 3.00 15.56
N PRO A 70 -6.76 3.04 16.38
CA PRO A 70 -7.80 2.02 16.36
C PRO A 70 -8.52 1.98 15.00
N TRP A 71 -8.97 0.80 14.61
CA TRP A 71 -9.75 0.60 13.40
C TRP A 71 -10.98 1.50 13.35
N THR A 72 -11.25 2.12 12.20
CA THR A 72 -12.51 2.79 11.91
C THR A 72 -13.48 1.84 11.22
N ASP A 73 -14.79 2.16 11.22
CA ASP A 73 -15.81 1.34 10.56
C ASP A 73 -15.51 1.16 9.05
N ASP A 74 -15.06 2.21 8.36
CA ASP A 74 -14.70 2.12 6.94
C ASP A 74 -13.49 1.22 6.70
N LEU A 75 -12.48 1.27 7.57
CA LEU A 75 -11.32 0.39 7.49
C LEU A 75 -11.68 -1.06 7.79
N LEU A 76 -12.55 -1.30 8.78
CA LEU A 76 -13.08 -2.65 9.07
C LEU A 76 -13.92 -3.19 7.91
N PHE A 77 -14.75 -2.36 7.30
CA PHE A 77 -15.54 -2.73 6.12
C PHE A 77 -14.64 -3.18 4.96
N ILE A 78 -13.58 -2.42 4.66
CA ILE A 78 -12.61 -2.76 3.61
C ILE A 78 -11.86 -4.05 3.98
N LYS A 79 -11.32 -4.12 5.20
CA LYS A 79 -10.60 -5.28 5.73
C LYS A 79 -11.40 -6.56 5.58
N ASN A 80 -12.62 -6.60 6.13
CA ASN A 80 -13.49 -7.78 6.10
C ASN A 80 -13.82 -8.27 4.68
N ARG A 81 -13.87 -7.34 3.73
CA ARG A 81 -14.14 -7.67 2.31
C ARG A 81 -12.94 -8.33 1.63
N ILE A 82 -11.72 -7.84 1.88
CA ILE A 82 -10.52 -8.37 1.21
C ILE A 82 -9.98 -9.63 1.89
N GLU A 83 -10.20 -9.83 3.17
CA GLU A 83 -9.77 -11.02 3.92
C GLU A 83 -10.37 -12.31 3.35
N LYS A 84 -11.58 -12.24 2.82
CA LYS A 84 -12.25 -13.38 2.15
C LYS A 84 -11.49 -13.85 0.91
N GLU A 85 -10.85 -12.93 0.19
CA GLU A 85 -10.04 -13.26 -0.99
C GLU A 85 -8.62 -13.66 -0.62
N ALA A 86 -8.06 -13.00 0.40
CA ALA A 86 -6.68 -13.23 0.83
C ALA A 86 -6.55 -14.51 1.67
N ASN A 87 -7.65 -15.00 2.25
CA ASN A 87 -7.68 -16.11 3.21
C ASN A 87 -6.72 -15.91 4.39
N VAL A 88 -6.63 -14.66 4.88
CA VAL A 88 -5.85 -14.27 6.07
C VAL A 88 -6.60 -13.21 6.85
N ASN A 89 -6.31 -13.09 8.15
CA ASN A 89 -6.79 -11.99 8.98
C ASN A 89 -5.68 -10.94 9.09
N PHE A 90 -5.91 -9.77 8.48
CA PHE A 90 -4.98 -8.65 8.56
C PHE A 90 -5.07 -7.98 9.93
N SER A 91 -3.92 -7.71 10.56
CA SER A 91 -3.85 -7.06 11.87
C SER A 91 -3.59 -5.55 11.79
N SER A 92 -3.18 -5.05 10.62
CA SER A 92 -2.78 -3.66 10.45
C SER A 92 -2.97 -3.16 9.02
N VAL A 93 -3.01 -1.83 8.86
CA VAL A 93 -3.04 -1.15 7.56
C VAL A 93 -2.22 0.13 7.59
N LEU A 94 -1.33 0.28 6.63
CA LEU A 94 -0.66 1.53 6.30
C LEU A 94 -1.41 2.22 5.16
N LEU A 95 -1.89 3.43 5.43
CA LEU A 95 -2.52 4.27 4.42
C LEU A 95 -1.50 5.27 3.87
N ASN A 96 -1.54 5.47 2.55
CA ASN A 96 -0.72 6.45 1.84
C ASN A 96 -1.63 7.36 1.01
N LEU A 97 -1.55 8.68 1.23
CA LEU A 97 -2.22 9.68 0.40
C LEU A 97 -1.20 10.35 -0.52
N TYR A 98 -1.31 10.06 -1.81
CA TYR A 98 -0.57 10.71 -2.89
C TYR A 98 -1.41 11.87 -3.41
N ARG A 99 -1.01 13.10 -3.08
CA ARG A 99 -1.80 14.34 -3.33
C ARG A 99 -1.69 14.81 -4.78
N LYS A 100 -0.57 14.49 -5.43
CA LYS A 100 -0.23 14.95 -6.78
C LYS A 100 0.84 14.04 -7.43
N GLY A 101 1.15 14.28 -8.69
CA GLY A 101 2.10 13.45 -9.45
C GLY A 101 3.51 13.38 -8.88
N LYS A 102 3.94 14.38 -8.12
CA LYS A 102 5.25 14.37 -7.44
C LYS A 102 5.29 13.45 -6.22
N ASP A 103 4.14 13.12 -5.64
CA ASP A 103 4.06 12.18 -4.53
C ASP A 103 4.30 10.75 -5.06
N SER A 104 5.08 9.96 -4.32
CA SER A 104 5.63 8.69 -4.80
C SER A 104 6.09 7.80 -3.65
N VAL A 105 6.35 6.54 -3.97
CA VAL A 105 7.21 5.66 -3.18
C VAL A 105 8.24 5.04 -4.11
N ASN A 106 9.51 5.09 -3.72
CA ASN A 106 10.61 4.54 -4.51
C ASN A 106 10.61 3.01 -4.50
N TRP A 107 11.48 2.41 -5.30
CA TRP A 107 11.72 0.97 -5.32
C TRP A 107 12.03 0.43 -3.92
N HIS A 108 11.24 -0.55 -3.47
CA HIS A 108 11.38 -1.23 -2.18
C HIS A 108 10.71 -2.60 -2.21
N CYS A 109 11.03 -3.42 -1.23
CA CYS A 109 10.28 -4.61 -0.85
C CYS A 109 9.58 -4.33 0.48
N ASP A 110 8.47 -5.01 0.74
CA ASP A 110 7.86 -5.09 2.07
C ASP A 110 8.45 -6.34 2.76
N ASP A 111 9.67 -6.22 3.26
CA ASP A 111 10.47 -7.32 3.82
C ASP A 111 10.91 -7.07 5.28
N GLU A 112 10.19 -6.18 5.96
CA GLU A 112 10.42 -5.93 7.38
C GLU A 112 10.28 -7.21 8.20
N LYS A 113 11.16 -7.38 9.18
CA LYS A 113 11.25 -8.59 10.01
C LYS A 113 9.93 -8.98 10.67
N GLU A 114 9.14 -7.99 11.04
CA GLU A 114 7.84 -8.15 11.69
C GLU A 114 6.78 -8.80 10.79
N LEU A 115 6.95 -8.70 9.48
CA LEU A 115 6.05 -9.33 8.50
C LEU A 115 6.31 -10.83 8.32
N GLY A 116 7.40 -11.34 8.87
CA GLY A 116 7.79 -12.74 8.75
C GLY A 116 8.26 -13.15 7.36
N GLN A 117 8.38 -14.45 7.16
CA GLN A 117 8.77 -15.02 5.87
C GLN A 117 7.55 -15.14 4.95
N ASN A 118 7.69 -14.73 3.69
CA ASN A 118 6.63 -14.79 2.67
C ASN A 118 5.33 -14.05 3.08
N PRO A 119 5.39 -12.75 3.36
CA PRO A 119 4.24 -12.03 3.87
C PRO A 119 3.09 -12.01 2.85
N THR A 120 1.87 -12.06 3.38
CA THR A 120 0.65 -11.79 2.62
C THR A 120 0.30 -10.32 2.76
N ILE A 121 0.27 -9.60 1.65
CA ILE A 121 0.04 -8.16 1.61
C ILE A 121 -1.14 -7.84 0.70
N GLY A 122 -2.14 -7.18 1.27
CA GLY A 122 -3.31 -6.73 0.53
C GLY A 122 -3.23 -5.23 0.23
N SER A 123 -3.31 -4.84 -1.04
CA SER A 123 -3.26 -3.43 -1.46
C SER A 123 -4.58 -3.01 -2.10
N VAL A 124 -5.26 -2.03 -1.49
CA VAL A 124 -6.52 -1.45 -2.02
C VAL A 124 -6.26 -0.01 -2.45
N SER A 125 -6.84 0.40 -3.58
CA SER A 125 -6.66 1.73 -4.15
C SER A 125 -7.97 2.46 -4.34
N PHE A 126 -8.00 3.76 -4.00
CA PHE A 126 -9.11 4.67 -4.28
C PHE A 126 -8.60 5.98 -4.87
N GLY A 127 -9.42 6.61 -5.72
CA GLY A 127 -9.10 7.86 -6.38
C GLY A 127 -8.36 7.66 -7.71
N GLU A 128 -7.31 8.44 -7.97
CA GLU A 128 -6.61 8.45 -9.26
C GLU A 128 -5.88 7.13 -9.54
N THR A 129 -5.92 6.71 -10.79
CA THR A 129 -5.17 5.53 -11.25
C THR A 129 -3.67 5.84 -11.29
N ARG A 130 -2.86 5.05 -10.59
CA ARG A 130 -1.40 5.13 -10.65
C ARG A 130 -0.81 3.78 -11.08
N PRO A 131 0.25 3.79 -11.87
CA PRO A 131 0.98 2.57 -12.16
C PRO A 131 1.68 2.05 -10.89
N PHE A 132 1.49 0.78 -10.60
CA PHE A 132 2.29 0.02 -9.65
C PHE A 132 3.31 -0.75 -10.47
N GLN A 133 4.55 -0.36 -10.33
CA GLN A 133 5.64 -0.93 -11.12
C GLN A 133 6.37 -1.98 -10.30
N LEU A 134 6.69 -3.10 -10.94
CA LEU A 134 7.50 -4.16 -10.35
C LEU A 134 8.69 -4.46 -11.25
N ARG A 135 9.82 -4.78 -10.63
CA ARG A 135 10.99 -5.34 -11.32
C ARG A 135 11.66 -6.40 -10.47
N HIS A 136 12.23 -7.38 -11.14
CA HIS A 136 12.97 -8.43 -10.44
C HIS A 136 14.29 -7.88 -9.88
N LEU A 137 14.64 -8.23 -8.65
CA LEU A 137 15.84 -7.72 -7.97
C LEU A 137 17.12 -8.04 -8.73
N THR A 138 17.28 -9.26 -9.22
CA THR A 138 18.51 -9.78 -9.83
C THR A 138 18.41 -10.07 -11.32
N ARG A 139 17.23 -10.53 -11.82
CA ARG A 139 17.01 -10.89 -13.22
C ARG A 139 16.74 -9.65 -14.06
N LYS A 140 17.77 -9.08 -14.66
CA LYS A 140 17.69 -7.89 -15.53
C LYS A 140 17.20 -8.19 -16.95
N ASP A 141 17.12 -9.46 -17.29
CA ASP A 141 16.53 -9.99 -18.53
C ASP A 141 14.99 -10.03 -18.50
N LEU A 142 14.37 -9.82 -17.34
CA LEU A 142 12.93 -9.71 -17.20
C LEU A 142 12.47 -8.26 -17.31
N ASP A 143 11.44 -8.06 -18.13
CA ASP A 143 10.79 -6.75 -18.26
C ASP A 143 10.14 -6.30 -16.96
N LYS A 144 10.06 -4.98 -16.78
CA LYS A 144 9.24 -4.39 -15.72
C LYS A 144 7.77 -4.69 -15.97
N VAL A 145 7.05 -4.95 -14.90
CA VAL A 145 5.61 -5.13 -14.94
C VAL A 145 4.94 -3.85 -14.44
N ASP A 146 4.05 -3.29 -15.24
CA ASP A 146 3.24 -2.12 -14.89
C ASP A 146 1.79 -2.56 -14.67
N ILE A 147 1.29 -2.42 -13.45
CA ILE A 147 -0.08 -2.74 -13.07
C ILE A 147 -0.83 -1.43 -12.82
N PRO A 148 -1.86 -1.07 -13.62
CA PRO A 148 -2.68 0.09 -13.33
C PRO A 148 -3.59 -0.19 -12.14
N LEU A 149 -3.31 0.43 -10.99
CA LEU A 149 -4.16 0.32 -9.80
C LEU A 149 -5.28 1.36 -9.89
N THR A 150 -6.42 0.91 -10.38
CA THR A 150 -7.64 1.72 -10.54
C THR A 150 -8.37 1.90 -9.21
N THR A 151 -9.31 2.87 -9.15
CA THR A 151 -10.17 3.05 -7.97
C THR A 151 -10.99 1.80 -7.69
N GLY A 152 -11.03 1.37 -6.43
CA GLY A 152 -11.74 0.14 -6.00
C GLY A 152 -11.01 -1.17 -6.31
N SER A 153 -9.79 -1.12 -6.87
CA SER A 153 -8.99 -2.32 -7.12
C SER A 153 -8.37 -2.88 -5.85
N PHE A 154 -8.24 -4.20 -5.81
CA PHE A 154 -7.53 -4.96 -4.79
C PHE A 154 -6.43 -5.79 -5.44
N LEU A 155 -5.19 -5.57 -5.04
CA LEU A 155 -4.01 -6.34 -5.42
C LEU A 155 -3.53 -7.17 -4.22
N LEU A 156 -3.35 -8.47 -4.41
CA LEU A 156 -2.83 -9.38 -3.40
C LEU A 156 -1.43 -9.85 -3.81
N MET A 157 -0.45 -9.63 -2.93
CA MET A 157 0.93 -10.10 -3.06
C MET A 157 1.18 -11.17 -2.00
N GLN A 158 1.69 -12.33 -2.40
CA GLN A 158 1.91 -13.48 -1.51
C GLN A 158 3.17 -14.26 -1.90
N GLY A 159 3.50 -15.27 -1.09
CA GLY A 159 4.62 -16.16 -1.34
C GLY A 159 5.95 -15.41 -1.43
N THR A 160 6.75 -15.73 -2.41
CA THR A 160 8.11 -15.19 -2.54
C THR A 160 8.20 -13.82 -3.23
N THR A 161 7.07 -13.14 -3.42
CA THR A 161 7.05 -11.83 -4.12
C THR A 161 8.07 -10.87 -3.54
N GLN A 162 8.07 -10.68 -2.21
CA GLN A 162 8.94 -9.70 -1.54
C GLN A 162 10.42 -10.14 -1.51
N HIS A 163 10.75 -11.40 -1.81
CA HIS A 163 12.12 -11.87 -1.90
C HIS A 163 12.78 -11.59 -3.25
N PHE A 164 11.97 -11.54 -4.31
CA PHE A 164 12.50 -11.46 -5.67
C PHE A 164 12.12 -10.21 -6.43
N TRP A 165 11.10 -9.48 -5.96
CA TRP A 165 10.57 -8.32 -6.67
C TRP A 165 10.49 -7.11 -5.76
N GLU A 166 11.05 -6.02 -6.25
CA GLU A 166 10.82 -4.70 -5.68
C GLU A 166 9.74 -3.96 -6.48
N HIS A 167 9.07 -3.05 -5.81
CA HIS A 167 7.96 -2.30 -6.40
C HIS A 167 8.01 -0.81 -6.06
N GLN A 168 7.32 0.01 -6.86
CA GLN A 168 7.23 1.45 -6.65
C GLN A 168 5.92 2.03 -7.18
N ILE A 169 5.60 3.24 -6.71
CA ILE A 169 4.70 4.19 -7.38
C ILE A 169 5.59 5.34 -7.89
N PRO A 170 5.86 5.44 -9.20
CA PRO A 170 6.78 6.41 -9.74
C PRO A 170 6.23 7.83 -9.69
N LYS A 171 7.11 8.83 -9.66
CA LYS A 171 6.74 10.23 -9.89
C LYS A 171 6.24 10.42 -11.32
N THR A 172 5.35 11.38 -11.51
CA THR A 172 4.93 11.84 -12.83
C THR A 172 4.86 13.37 -12.88
N SER A 173 5.18 13.94 -14.03
CA SER A 173 4.99 15.36 -14.31
C SER A 173 3.56 15.71 -14.74
N LYS A 174 2.74 14.69 -15.05
CA LYS A 174 1.34 14.91 -15.39
C LYS A 174 0.58 15.48 -14.21
N GLU A 175 -0.34 16.38 -14.49
CA GLU A 175 -1.33 16.81 -13.50
C GLU A 175 -2.31 15.68 -13.30
N ILE A 176 -2.45 15.24 -12.05
CA ILE A 176 -3.29 14.12 -11.66
C ILE A 176 -3.99 14.42 -10.33
N LYS A 177 -5.13 13.77 -10.14
CA LYS A 177 -5.91 13.86 -8.90
C LYS A 177 -5.27 13.05 -7.77
N PRO A 178 -5.67 13.28 -6.51
CA PRO A 178 -5.17 12.50 -5.40
C PRO A 178 -5.58 11.02 -5.46
N ARG A 179 -4.74 10.17 -4.85
CA ARG A 179 -4.96 8.73 -4.70
C ARG A 179 -4.70 8.32 -3.26
N ILE A 180 -5.57 7.48 -2.71
CA ILE A 180 -5.36 6.79 -1.45
C ILE A 180 -5.02 5.33 -1.74
N ASN A 181 -3.99 4.82 -1.08
CA ASN A 181 -3.65 3.40 -1.06
C ASN A 181 -3.66 2.89 0.37
N LEU A 182 -4.24 1.72 0.56
CA LEU A 182 -4.29 0.99 1.83
C LEU A 182 -3.47 -0.28 1.66
N THR A 183 -2.41 -0.45 2.45
CA THR A 183 -1.56 -1.64 2.45
C THR A 183 -1.81 -2.41 3.74
N PHE A 184 -2.58 -3.50 3.63
CA PHE A 184 -2.93 -4.39 4.74
C PHE A 184 -1.86 -5.44 4.95
N ARG A 185 -1.53 -5.71 6.23
CA ARG A 185 -0.47 -6.63 6.64
C ARG A 185 -0.87 -7.45 7.86
N VAL A 186 -0.22 -8.59 8.02
CA VAL A 186 -0.24 -9.39 9.26
C VAL A 186 1.07 -9.11 10.00
N ILE A 187 0.98 -8.65 11.26
CA ILE A 187 2.12 -8.34 12.14
C ILE A 187 1.99 -9.14 13.42
#